data_57b4cde4a34cde40e4a50ba1d068df61
#
_entry.id   57b4cde4a34cde40e4a50ba1d068df61
#
_cell.length_a   1.000
_cell.length_b   1.000
_cell.length_c   1.000
_cell.angle_alpha   90.00
_cell.angle_beta   90.00
_cell.angle_gamma   90.00
#
_symmetry.space_group_name_H-M   'P 1'
#
loop_
_entity.id
_entity.type
_entity.pdbx_description
1 polymer ?
#
loop_
_entity_poly.entity_id
_entity_poly.type
_entity_poly.pdbx_seq_one_letter_code
_entity_poly.pdbx_strand_id
1 'polypeptide(L)'
;IYNHRINEVCTWILENIFKTIRTEFRSKVWIDNYLSDWIFSPKTLDFKSFLSNDDIRLFYHIERWKDEAPEPLSTLCKMFINRNLLKASNINFLSNIDKLELLAYTRKKSAENNYDPILFCGIKEKKFNGFESNNSLKVWDGNCLKELDKESALINILIQNQKISLLFYPECIREEVSNKIHYLSNKK
;
A
#
# COMPACT_ATOMS: atom_id res chain seq x y z
N ILE A 1 -9.51 7.42 -9.29
CA ILE A 1 -8.32 8.16 -8.82
C ILE A 1 -7.79 7.51 -7.54
N TYR A 2 -8.60 7.38 -6.46
CA TYR A 2 -8.14 6.90 -5.13
C TYR A 2 -7.67 5.44 -5.10
N ASN A 3 -8.10 4.61 -6.03
CA ASN A 3 -7.78 3.18 -6.09
C ASN A 3 -6.76 2.85 -7.18
N HIS A 4 -6.01 3.84 -7.66
CA HIS A 4 -4.98 3.59 -8.65
C HIS A 4 -3.82 2.81 -8.01
N ARG A 5 -3.34 1.79 -8.72
CA ARG A 5 -2.25 0.90 -8.23
C ARG A 5 -1.01 1.65 -7.75
N ILE A 6 -0.71 2.83 -8.29
CA ILE A 6 0.43 3.66 -7.86
C ILE A 6 0.23 4.15 -6.43
N ASN A 7 -1.00 4.56 -6.05
CA ASN A 7 -1.28 4.99 -4.68
C ASN A 7 -1.06 3.85 -3.69
N GLU A 8 -1.46 2.62 -4.06
CA GLU A 8 -1.24 1.45 -3.21
C GLU A 8 0.25 1.12 -3.07
N VAL A 9 1.05 1.32 -4.12
CA VAL A 9 2.51 1.17 -4.06
C VAL A 9 3.14 2.23 -3.14
N CYS A 10 2.76 3.51 -3.29
CA CYS A 10 3.24 4.58 -2.41
C CYS A 10 2.88 4.30 -0.95
N THR A 11 1.65 3.87 -0.69
CA THR A 11 1.20 3.48 0.66
C THR A 11 2.05 2.32 1.20
N TRP A 12 2.30 1.28 0.40
CA TRP A 12 3.16 0.16 0.78
C TRP A 12 4.57 0.61 1.16
N ILE A 13 5.19 1.49 0.37
CA ILE A 13 6.52 2.01 0.65
C ILE A 13 6.52 2.81 1.95
N LEU A 14 5.55 3.70 2.17
CA LEU A 14 5.43 4.49 3.39
C LEU A 14 5.19 3.61 4.63
N GLU A 15 4.31 2.62 4.53
CA GLU A 15 4.06 1.65 5.60
C GLU A 15 5.36 0.92 6.00
N ASN A 16 6.19 0.53 5.01
CA ASN A 16 7.46 -0.13 5.27
C ASN A 16 8.54 0.83 5.81
N ILE A 17 8.58 2.10 5.36
CA ILE A 17 9.43 3.13 5.97
C ILE A 17 9.13 3.23 7.47
N PHE A 18 7.87 3.45 7.84
CA PHE A 18 7.48 3.58 9.25
C PHE A 18 7.69 2.31 10.05
N LYS A 19 7.41 1.14 9.46
CA LYS A 19 7.65 -0.15 10.09
C LYS A 19 9.13 -0.31 10.41
N THR A 20 10.01 -0.07 9.45
CA THR A 20 11.46 -0.20 9.59
C THR A 20 11.99 0.75 10.66
N ILE A 21 11.52 2.00 10.70
CA ILE A 21 11.89 2.95 11.74
C ILE A 21 11.48 2.45 13.13
N ARG A 22 10.28 1.92 13.27
CA ARG A 22 9.78 1.42 14.57
C ARG A 22 10.56 0.22 15.08
N THR A 23 10.96 -0.68 14.20
CA THR A 23 11.58 -1.96 14.60
C THR A 23 13.10 -1.89 14.71
N GLU A 24 13.77 -1.16 13.83
CA GLU A 24 15.23 -1.29 13.67
C GLU A 24 16.00 0.04 13.80
N PHE A 25 15.36 1.17 13.54
CA PHE A 25 16.07 2.42 13.33
C PHE A 25 15.71 3.54 14.33
N ARG A 26 15.00 3.24 15.41
CA ARG A 26 14.57 4.25 16.40
C ARG A 26 15.71 5.17 16.89
N SER A 27 16.89 4.61 17.09
CA SER A 27 18.07 5.33 17.58
C SER A 27 19.13 5.60 16.49
N LYS A 28 18.88 5.19 15.25
CA LYS A 28 19.86 5.24 14.16
C LYS A 28 19.56 6.34 13.14
N VAL A 29 18.40 6.97 13.22
CA VAL A 29 18.00 8.06 12.32
C VAL A 29 17.54 9.26 13.14
N TRP A 30 17.79 10.43 12.61
CA TRP A 30 17.29 11.64 13.21
C TRP A 30 15.78 11.77 12.96
N ILE A 31 15.03 12.03 14.04
CA ILE A 31 13.59 12.26 14.02
C ILE A 31 13.31 13.41 14.98
N ASP A 32 12.56 14.42 14.58
CA ASP A 32 12.13 15.48 15.48
C ASP A 32 11.08 14.96 16.49
N ASN A 33 10.86 15.72 17.56
CA ASN A 33 9.97 15.30 18.65
C ASN A 33 8.53 15.06 18.17
N TYR A 34 7.98 15.92 17.30
CA TYR A 34 6.59 15.81 16.86
C TYR A 34 6.36 14.55 16.01
N LEU A 35 7.26 14.28 15.05
CA LEU A 35 7.17 13.09 14.24
C LEU A 35 7.49 11.82 15.07
N SER A 36 8.42 11.91 16.01
CA SER A 36 8.74 10.83 16.95
C SER A 36 7.52 10.42 17.77
N ASP A 37 6.80 11.38 18.34
CA ASP A 37 5.57 11.11 19.10
C ASP A 37 4.52 10.45 18.23
N TRP A 38 4.38 10.89 16.99
CA TRP A 38 3.42 10.30 16.03
C TRP A 38 3.78 8.86 15.65
N ILE A 39 5.06 8.58 15.46
CA ILE A 39 5.53 7.23 15.10
C ILE A 39 5.46 6.27 16.29
N PHE A 40 5.91 6.69 17.48
CA PHE A 40 6.13 5.78 18.61
C PHE A 40 5.04 5.82 19.68
N SER A 41 4.28 6.91 19.75
CA SER A 41 3.26 7.13 20.80
C SER A 41 1.93 7.64 20.23
N PRO A 42 1.39 7.04 19.15
CA PRO A 42 0.21 7.59 18.47
C PRO A 42 -1.05 7.66 19.32
N LYS A 43 -1.14 6.86 20.39
CA LYS A 43 -2.31 6.83 21.30
C LYS A 43 -2.34 7.99 22.31
N THR A 44 -1.23 8.66 22.52
CA THR A 44 -1.06 9.73 23.50
C THR A 44 -0.79 11.09 22.85
N LEU A 45 -0.98 11.20 21.54
CA LEU A 45 -0.81 12.45 20.80
C LEU A 45 -1.80 13.50 21.31
N ASP A 46 -1.27 14.66 21.69
CA ASP A 46 -2.08 15.84 21.90
C ASP A 46 -2.46 16.50 20.56
N PHE A 47 -3.44 17.37 20.60
CA PHE A 47 -3.96 18.05 19.41
C PHE A 47 -2.88 18.91 18.71
N LYS A 48 -1.99 19.55 19.47
CA LYS A 48 -0.91 20.38 18.93
C LYS A 48 0.11 19.53 18.19
N SER A 49 0.55 18.41 18.77
CA SER A 49 1.46 17.46 18.13
C SER A 49 0.85 16.85 16.88
N PHE A 50 -0.45 16.54 16.90
CA PHE A 50 -1.15 16.06 15.72
C PHE A 50 -1.14 17.09 14.59
N LEU A 51 -1.50 18.35 14.83
CA LEU A 51 -1.52 19.42 13.83
C LEU A 51 -0.13 19.82 13.34
N SER A 52 0.92 19.56 14.14
CA SER A 52 2.29 19.88 13.76
C SER A 52 2.90 18.87 12.78
N ASN A 53 2.25 17.73 12.56
CA ASN A 53 2.68 16.70 11.60
C ASN A 53 1.90 16.83 10.30
N ASP A 54 2.36 17.71 9.44
CA ASP A 54 1.89 17.89 8.07
C ASP A 54 2.75 17.14 7.04
N ASP A 55 2.32 17.20 5.78
CA ASP A 55 3.04 16.57 4.67
C ASP A 55 4.45 17.15 4.51
N ILE A 56 4.65 18.44 4.78
CA ILE A 56 5.96 19.11 4.65
C ILE A 56 6.95 18.51 5.63
N ARG A 57 6.55 18.34 6.89
CA ARG A 57 7.39 17.72 7.91
C ARG A 57 7.74 16.29 7.54
N LEU A 58 6.75 15.51 7.10
CA LEU A 58 6.97 14.13 6.68
C LEU A 58 7.95 14.06 5.49
N PHE A 59 7.73 14.86 4.46
CA PHE A 59 8.61 14.89 3.29
C PHE A 59 10.05 15.32 3.65
N TYR A 60 10.21 16.28 4.56
CA TYR A 60 11.52 16.70 5.05
C TYR A 60 12.29 15.53 5.71
N HIS A 61 11.60 14.73 6.54
CA HIS A 61 12.22 13.56 7.16
C HIS A 61 12.58 12.48 6.14
N ILE A 62 11.68 12.17 5.20
CA ILE A 62 11.93 11.15 4.17
C ILE A 62 13.11 11.60 3.27
N GLU A 63 13.15 12.88 2.89
CA GLU A 63 14.26 13.44 2.10
C GLU A 63 15.60 13.32 2.85
N ARG A 64 15.60 13.58 4.14
CA ARG A 64 16.77 13.44 4.98
C ARG A 64 17.18 11.97 5.17
N TRP A 65 16.23 11.07 5.44
CA TRP A 65 16.50 9.63 5.58
C TRP A 65 16.97 8.99 4.27
N LYS A 66 16.61 9.52 3.14
CA LYS A 66 17.11 9.10 1.83
C LYS A 66 18.65 9.11 1.79
N ASP A 67 19.27 10.11 2.38
CA ASP A 67 20.72 10.33 2.33
C ASP A 67 21.45 9.88 3.61
N GLU A 68 20.82 10.01 4.77
CA GLU A 68 21.45 9.80 6.08
C GLU A 68 21.15 8.41 6.69
N ALA A 69 20.06 7.76 6.30
CA ALA A 69 19.68 6.48 6.90
C ALA A 69 20.48 5.32 6.32
N PRO A 70 20.74 4.28 7.14
CA PRO A 70 21.32 3.03 6.62
C PRO A 70 20.28 2.25 5.79
N GLU A 71 20.78 1.30 4.98
CA GLU A 71 19.93 0.36 4.24
C GLU A 71 19.16 -0.56 5.22
N PRO A 72 17.96 -1.00 4.89
CA PRO A 72 17.20 -0.75 3.64
C PRO A 72 16.33 0.53 3.65
N LEU A 73 16.36 1.31 4.74
CA LEU A 73 15.52 2.51 4.88
C LEU A 73 15.86 3.58 3.84
N SER A 74 17.14 3.82 3.60
CA SER A 74 17.62 4.76 2.57
C SER A 74 17.04 4.42 1.19
N THR A 75 17.06 3.14 0.79
CA THR A 75 16.50 2.69 -0.49
C THR A 75 15.00 2.90 -0.58
N LEU A 76 14.23 2.61 0.48
CA LEU A 76 12.78 2.88 0.52
C LEU A 76 12.48 4.37 0.33
N CYS A 77 13.23 5.25 1.04
CA CYS A 77 13.09 6.69 0.93
C CYS A 77 13.47 7.20 -0.48
N LYS A 78 14.57 6.70 -1.07
CA LYS A 78 14.97 6.99 -2.46
C LYS A 78 13.89 6.60 -3.46
N MET A 79 13.28 5.42 -3.32
CA MET A 79 12.20 4.97 -4.18
C MET A 79 11.01 5.92 -4.12
N PHE A 80 10.63 6.36 -2.92
CA PHE A 80 9.50 7.25 -2.72
C PHE A 80 9.75 8.65 -3.31
N ILE A 81 10.86 9.29 -2.94
CA ILE A 81 11.20 10.66 -3.37
C ILE A 81 11.48 10.74 -4.88
N ASN A 82 12.29 9.82 -5.40
CA ASN A 82 12.68 9.83 -6.81
C ASN A 82 11.63 9.21 -7.75
N ARG A 83 10.48 8.76 -7.19
CA ARG A 83 9.42 8.09 -7.93
C ARG A 83 9.86 6.85 -8.71
N ASN A 84 10.93 6.21 -8.28
CA ASN A 84 11.36 4.90 -8.79
C ASN A 84 10.63 3.79 -8.01
N LEU A 85 9.33 3.75 -8.19
CA LEU A 85 8.42 2.96 -7.37
C LEU A 85 8.48 1.47 -7.71
N LEU A 86 8.10 0.63 -6.74
CA LEU A 86 7.85 -0.79 -6.97
C LEU A 86 6.80 -0.98 -8.07
N LYS A 87 6.88 -2.10 -8.76
CA LYS A 87 5.82 -2.53 -9.69
C LYS A 87 4.68 -3.19 -8.94
N ALA A 88 3.49 -3.08 -9.52
CA ALA A 88 2.29 -3.70 -9.01
C ALA A 88 1.58 -4.48 -10.11
N SER A 89 1.37 -5.77 -9.90
CA SER A 89 0.60 -6.64 -10.79
C SER A 89 -0.69 -7.08 -10.14
N ASN A 90 -1.80 -6.99 -10.89
CA ASN A 90 -3.08 -7.53 -10.44
C ASN A 90 -3.05 -9.05 -10.57
N ILE A 91 -3.33 -9.75 -9.47
CA ILE A 91 -3.30 -11.21 -9.36
C ILE A 91 -4.62 -11.79 -8.84
N ASN A 92 -5.73 -11.08 -9.04
CA ASN A 92 -7.07 -11.54 -8.61
C ASN A 92 -7.45 -12.89 -9.16
N PHE A 93 -7.04 -13.19 -10.39
CA PHE A 93 -7.38 -14.40 -11.13
C PHE A 93 -6.63 -15.65 -10.63
N LEU A 94 -5.61 -15.49 -9.81
CA LEU A 94 -4.86 -16.61 -9.22
C LEU A 94 -5.55 -17.16 -7.98
N SER A 95 -5.42 -18.47 -7.77
CA SER A 95 -5.84 -19.13 -6.53
C SER A 95 -4.99 -18.66 -5.34
N ASN A 96 -5.46 -18.86 -4.12
CA ASN A 96 -4.67 -18.50 -2.93
C ASN A 96 -3.34 -19.28 -2.85
N ILE A 97 -3.32 -20.53 -3.33
CA ILE A 97 -2.12 -21.37 -3.37
C ILE A 97 -1.12 -20.78 -4.38
N ASP A 98 -1.58 -20.43 -5.59
CA ASP A 98 -0.74 -19.84 -6.63
C ASP A 98 -0.21 -18.46 -6.21
N LYS A 99 -1.00 -17.66 -5.49
CA LYS A 99 -0.55 -16.38 -4.93
C LYS A 99 0.60 -16.56 -3.93
N LEU A 100 0.53 -17.57 -3.07
CA LEU A 100 1.60 -17.88 -2.11
C LEU A 100 2.85 -18.39 -2.84
N GLU A 101 2.70 -19.27 -3.84
CA GLU A 101 3.80 -19.75 -4.68
C GLU A 101 4.47 -18.58 -5.40
N LEU A 102 3.68 -17.69 -6.00
CA LEU A 102 4.17 -16.51 -6.69
C LEU A 102 4.91 -15.56 -5.74
N LEU A 103 4.38 -15.32 -4.54
CA LEU A 103 5.02 -14.47 -3.54
C LEU A 103 6.38 -15.05 -3.11
N ALA A 104 6.45 -16.35 -2.85
CA ALA A 104 7.70 -17.03 -2.48
C ALA A 104 8.75 -16.91 -3.60
N TYR A 105 8.33 -17.13 -4.85
CA TYR A 105 9.19 -16.95 -6.02
C TYR A 105 9.70 -15.51 -6.14
N THR A 106 8.80 -14.53 -6.03
CA THR A 106 9.12 -13.11 -6.13
C THR A 106 10.11 -12.68 -5.05
N ARG A 107 9.91 -13.13 -3.82
CA ARG A 107 10.82 -12.86 -2.69
C ARG A 107 12.20 -13.44 -2.90
N LYS A 108 12.28 -14.67 -3.43
CA LYS A 108 13.56 -15.29 -3.78
C LYS A 108 14.30 -14.47 -4.83
N LYS A 109 13.62 -14.06 -5.90
CA LYS A 109 14.21 -13.22 -6.95
C LYS A 109 14.62 -11.82 -6.45
N SER A 110 13.86 -11.24 -5.55
CA SER A 110 14.21 -9.97 -4.90
C SER A 110 15.50 -10.09 -4.09
N ALA A 111 15.65 -11.15 -3.28
CA ALA A 111 16.86 -11.41 -2.51
C ALA A 111 18.09 -11.65 -3.40
N GLU A 112 17.94 -12.35 -4.54
CA GLU A 112 19.01 -12.56 -5.53
C GLU A 112 19.52 -11.22 -6.12
N ASN A 113 18.68 -10.16 -6.09
CA ASN A 113 19.01 -8.81 -6.54
C ASN A 113 19.31 -7.83 -5.39
N ASN A 114 19.67 -8.33 -4.21
CA ASN A 114 20.05 -7.54 -3.03
C ASN A 114 18.94 -6.65 -2.44
N TYR A 115 17.67 -6.95 -2.70
CA TYR A 115 16.54 -6.30 -2.03
C TYR A 115 16.04 -7.15 -0.87
N ASP A 116 15.68 -6.51 0.25
CA ASP A 116 15.00 -7.20 1.34
C ASP A 116 13.67 -7.80 0.87
N PRO A 117 13.49 -9.13 0.92
CA PRO A 117 12.32 -9.79 0.33
C PRO A 117 11.01 -9.50 1.04
N ILE A 118 11.05 -9.00 2.28
CA ILE A 118 9.85 -8.70 3.07
C ILE A 118 9.41 -7.24 2.84
N LEU A 119 10.37 -6.32 2.78
CA LEU A 119 10.09 -4.89 2.63
C LEU A 119 9.72 -4.53 1.18
N PHE A 120 10.38 -5.16 0.21
CA PHE A 120 10.21 -4.81 -1.21
C PHE A 120 9.23 -5.74 -1.97
N CYS A 121 8.79 -6.86 -1.36
CA CYS A 121 7.82 -7.77 -1.99
C CYS A 121 6.68 -8.14 -1.05
N GLY A 122 5.46 -7.97 -1.52
CA GLY A 122 4.27 -8.35 -0.76
C GLY A 122 3.00 -8.39 -1.59
N ILE A 123 1.97 -8.99 -1.01
CA ILE A 123 0.62 -8.97 -1.57
C ILE A 123 -0.26 -8.11 -0.68
N LYS A 124 -0.95 -7.16 -1.28
CA LYS A 124 -1.98 -6.36 -0.62
C LYS A 124 -3.35 -6.73 -1.18
N GLU A 125 -4.22 -7.19 -0.31
CA GLU A 125 -5.62 -7.44 -0.64
C GLU A 125 -6.47 -6.30 -0.11
N LYS A 126 -7.31 -5.74 -0.97
CA LYS A 126 -8.25 -4.67 -0.62
C LYS A 126 -9.64 -5.08 -1.08
N LYS A 127 -10.59 -4.97 -0.17
CA LYS A 127 -12.01 -5.08 -0.50
C LYS A 127 -12.54 -3.67 -0.69
N PHE A 128 -13.21 -3.44 -1.79
CA PHE A 128 -13.94 -2.20 -2.01
C PHE A 128 -15.40 -2.45 -1.69
N ASN A 129 -15.86 -1.81 -0.64
CA ASN A 129 -17.28 -1.62 -0.42
C ASN A 129 -17.58 -0.23 -0.97
N GLY A 130 -18.14 -0.13 -2.17
CA GLY A 130 -18.43 1.16 -2.81
C GLY A 130 -19.40 2.01 -2.00
N PHE A 131 -20.29 1.35 -1.24
CA PHE A 131 -21.16 1.95 -0.23
C PHE A 131 -21.37 0.94 0.89
N GLU A 132 -21.17 1.32 2.13
CA GLU A 132 -21.59 0.50 3.27
C GLU A 132 -23.11 0.54 3.37
N SER A 133 -23.73 -0.63 3.39
CA SER A 133 -25.19 -0.80 3.47
C SER A 133 -25.84 -0.12 4.69
N ASN A 134 -25.04 0.23 5.70
CA ASN A 134 -25.54 0.88 6.92
C ASN A 134 -25.79 2.38 6.77
N ASN A 135 -25.35 3.01 5.65
CA ASN A 135 -25.57 4.42 5.32
C ASN A 135 -26.06 4.54 3.89
N SER A 136 -27.12 3.81 3.52
CA SER A 136 -27.72 3.94 2.19
C SER A 136 -28.17 5.39 1.95
N LEU A 137 -27.63 6.00 0.90
CA LEU A 137 -28.10 7.31 0.45
C LEU A 137 -29.57 7.18 0.06
N LYS A 138 -30.40 8.06 0.61
CA LYS A 138 -31.82 8.12 0.28
C LYS A 138 -32.07 9.17 -0.76
N VAL A 139 -32.84 8.84 -1.78
CA VAL A 139 -33.26 9.74 -2.86
C VAL A 139 -34.76 9.96 -2.77
N TRP A 140 -35.17 11.21 -2.92
CA TRP A 140 -36.58 11.57 -3.04
C TRP A 140 -37.05 11.36 -4.48
N ASP A 141 -38.03 10.46 -4.69
CA ASP A 141 -38.58 10.16 -6.02
C ASP A 141 -39.78 11.02 -6.43
N GLY A 142 -40.11 12.04 -5.62
CA GLY A 142 -41.29 12.89 -5.76
C GLY A 142 -42.44 12.52 -4.81
N ASN A 143 -42.47 11.28 -4.27
CA ASN A 143 -43.50 10.78 -3.38
C ASN A 143 -42.95 10.25 -2.04
N CYS A 144 -41.81 9.59 -2.05
CA CYS A 144 -41.20 9.02 -0.84
C CYS A 144 -39.67 8.98 -0.94
N LEU A 145 -39.02 8.76 0.23
CA LEU A 145 -37.57 8.51 0.29
C LEU A 145 -37.31 7.03 -0.03
N LYS A 146 -36.54 6.78 -1.09
CA LYS A 146 -36.10 5.45 -1.50
C LYS A 146 -34.59 5.30 -1.32
N GLU A 147 -34.14 4.09 -1.06
CA GLU A 147 -32.71 3.76 -1.00
C GLU A 147 -32.15 3.76 -2.42
N LEU A 148 -31.07 4.52 -2.63
CA LEU A 148 -30.43 4.73 -3.94
C LEU A 148 -29.93 3.40 -4.57
N ASP A 149 -29.49 2.47 -3.74
CA ASP A 149 -29.05 1.14 -4.14
C ASP A 149 -30.19 0.30 -4.75
N LYS A 150 -31.43 0.51 -4.33
CA LYS A 150 -32.59 -0.18 -4.88
C LYS A 150 -33.11 0.42 -6.20
N GLU A 151 -32.86 1.72 -6.40
CA GLU A 151 -33.34 2.45 -7.58
C GLU A 151 -32.35 2.46 -8.76
N SER A 152 -31.06 2.20 -8.51
CA SER A 152 -30.03 2.28 -9.55
C SER A 152 -29.28 0.97 -9.73
N ALA A 153 -29.47 0.31 -10.89
CA ALA A 153 -28.71 -0.86 -11.28
C ALA A 153 -27.19 -0.59 -11.33
N LEU A 154 -26.77 0.61 -11.68
CA LEU A 154 -25.36 1.03 -11.71
C LEU A 154 -24.78 1.02 -10.29
N ILE A 155 -25.52 1.51 -9.32
CA ILE A 155 -25.08 1.53 -7.92
C ILE A 155 -25.04 0.13 -7.34
N ASN A 156 -25.99 -0.73 -7.68
CA ASN A 156 -25.95 -2.15 -7.30
C ASN A 156 -24.67 -2.85 -7.77
N ILE A 157 -24.16 -2.51 -8.96
CA ILE A 157 -22.89 -3.05 -9.47
C ILE A 157 -21.72 -2.49 -8.68
N LEU A 158 -21.75 -1.20 -8.30
CA LEU A 158 -20.70 -0.56 -7.52
C LEU A 158 -20.64 -1.00 -6.05
N ILE A 159 -21.78 -1.44 -5.50
CA ILE A 159 -21.90 -2.00 -4.13
C ILE A 159 -21.35 -3.44 -4.07
N GLN A 160 -21.27 -4.16 -5.19
CA GLN A 160 -20.68 -5.49 -5.20
C GLN A 160 -19.22 -5.41 -4.73
N ASN A 161 -18.94 -6.17 -3.67
CA ASN A 161 -17.61 -6.28 -3.07
C ASN A 161 -16.56 -6.63 -4.13
N GLN A 162 -15.89 -5.62 -4.66
CA GLN A 162 -14.75 -5.84 -5.54
C GLN A 162 -13.50 -6.09 -4.68
N LYS A 163 -12.92 -7.27 -4.85
CA LYS A 163 -11.66 -7.63 -4.22
C LYS A 163 -10.53 -7.39 -5.21
N ILE A 164 -9.53 -6.60 -4.82
CA ILE A 164 -8.30 -6.41 -5.59
C ILE A 164 -7.15 -7.01 -4.81
N SER A 165 -6.36 -7.87 -5.47
CA SER A 165 -5.11 -8.40 -4.95
C SER A 165 -3.97 -7.90 -5.82
N LEU A 166 -3.05 -7.15 -5.23
CA LEU A 166 -1.88 -6.59 -5.89
C LEU A 166 -0.61 -7.22 -5.34
N LEU A 167 0.25 -7.71 -6.22
CA LEU A 167 1.61 -8.13 -5.89
C LEU A 167 2.56 -6.97 -6.15
N PHE A 168 3.36 -6.59 -5.15
CA PHE A 168 4.41 -5.57 -5.26
C PHE A 168 5.78 -6.21 -5.37
N TYR A 169 6.66 -5.63 -6.20
CA TYR A 169 8.02 -6.12 -6.42
C TYR A 169 8.92 -5.05 -7.08
N PRO A 170 10.27 -5.15 -6.96
CA PRO A 170 11.23 -4.27 -7.63
C PRO A 170 11.17 -4.39 -9.15
N GLU A 171 11.43 -3.28 -9.86
CA GLU A 171 11.44 -3.23 -11.34
C GLU A 171 12.38 -4.24 -11.98
N CYS A 172 13.56 -4.46 -11.38
CA CYS A 172 14.61 -5.31 -11.94
C CYS A 172 14.18 -6.77 -12.16
N ILE A 173 13.18 -7.26 -11.41
CA ILE A 173 12.66 -8.63 -11.53
C ILE A 173 11.33 -8.71 -12.29
N ARG A 174 10.95 -7.64 -13.01
CA ARG A 174 9.64 -7.55 -13.67
C ARG A 174 9.38 -8.66 -14.66
N GLU A 175 10.37 -8.98 -15.50
CA GLU A 175 10.22 -9.98 -16.54
C GLU A 175 10.02 -11.38 -15.95
N GLU A 176 10.83 -11.76 -14.95
CA GLU A 176 10.73 -13.05 -14.28
C GLU A 176 9.38 -13.22 -13.58
N VAL A 177 8.92 -12.16 -12.90
CA VAL A 177 7.61 -12.17 -12.24
C VAL A 177 6.48 -12.27 -13.26
N SER A 178 6.54 -11.53 -14.37
CA SER A 178 5.54 -11.59 -15.43
C SER A 178 5.46 -12.98 -16.07
N ASN A 179 6.60 -13.61 -16.35
CA ASN A 179 6.67 -14.97 -16.88
C ASN A 179 6.09 -16.00 -15.90
N LYS A 180 6.37 -15.84 -14.58
CA LYS A 180 5.81 -16.71 -13.55
C LYS A 180 4.30 -16.55 -13.41
N ILE A 181 3.78 -15.32 -13.49
CA ILE A 181 2.33 -15.03 -13.50
C ILE A 181 1.68 -15.73 -14.68
N HIS A 182 2.25 -15.58 -15.88
CA HIS A 182 1.72 -16.22 -17.10
C HIS A 182 1.72 -17.75 -16.97
N TYR A 183 2.79 -18.34 -16.49
CA TYR A 183 2.86 -19.77 -16.23
C TYR A 183 1.75 -20.25 -15.28
N LEU A 184 1.54 -19.55 -14.16
CA LEU A 184 0.52 -19.93 -13.18
C LEU A 184 -0.91 -19.73 -13.71
N SER A 185 -1.13 -18.73 -14.58
CA SER A 185 -2.45 -18.52 -15.20
C SER A 185 -2.83 -19.62 -16.20
N ASN A 186 -1.83 -20.23 -16.86
CA ASN A 186 -2.02 -21.28 -17.87
C ASN A 186 -2.00 -22.71 -17.28
N LYS A 187 -1.71 -22.84 -16.00
CA LYS A 187 -1.66 -24.14 -15.29
C LYS A 187 -3.06 -24.71 -15.00
N LYS A 188 -4.12 -23.97 -15.33
CA LYS A 188 -5.53 -24.38 -15.28
C LYS A 188 -5.89 -25.04 -16.58
#